data_fc9402feb9d31bdb6ceb974a3f8c5a28
#
_entry.id   fc9402feb9d31bdb6ceb974a3f8c5a28
#
_cell.length_a   1.000
_cell.length_b   1.000
_cell.length_c   1.000
_cell.angle_alpha   90.00
_cell.angle_beta   90.00
_cell.angle_gamma   90.00
#
_symmetry.space_group_name_H-M   'P 1'
#
loop_
_entity.id
_entity.type
_entity.pdbx_description
1 polymer ?
#
loop_
_entity_poly.entity_id
_entity_poly.type
_entity_poly.pdbx_seq_one_letter_code
_entity_poly.pdbx_strand_id
1 'polypeptide(L)'
;MVEIKEIENRFNGLFASQDIDVGKIILVLKGNYFNEPTRTSIQIGSRHIEHYEGGYMNHHCEPSAEIVVNSRPHAAQGTIEPLVVAKRNIKEGEEITFNYETTEEIMAEPFNCKCHGRLIIGVKDGSRKTVD
;
A
#
# COMPACT_ATOMS: atom_id res chain seq x y z
N MET A 1 5.58 5.65 15.08
CA MET A 1 6.20 4.52 14.39
C MET A 1 6.58 4.88 12.95
N VAL A 2 5.83 5.75 12.30
CA VAL A 2 6.12 6.18 10.93
C VAL A 2 6.12 7.70 10.83
N GLU A 3 6.75 8.22 9.77
CA GLU A 3 6.75 9.64 9.48
C GLU A 3 6.80 9.86 7.97
N ILE A 4 6.22 10.96 7.54
CA ILE A 4 6.20 11.33 6.14
C ILE A 4 7.39 12.24 5.90
N LYS A 5 8.20 11.92 4.88
CA LYS A 5 9.37 12.72 4.51
C LYS A 5 9.40 12.98 3.03
N GLU A 6 9.92 14.13 2.66
CA GLU A 6 10.16 14.44 1.27
C GLU A 6 11.39 13.69 0.77
N ILE A 7 11.25 13.01 -0.36
CA ILE A 7 12.36 12.28 -0.98
C ILE A 7 13.08 13.20 -1.95
N GLU A 8 12.33 13.83 -2.86
CA GLU A 8 12.89 14.79 -3.82
C GLU A 8 11.75 15.57 -4.46
N ASN A 9 12.00 16.81 -4.82
CA ASN A 9 11.07 17.64 -5.62
C ASN A 9 9.58 17.43 -5.31
N ARG A 10 9.19 17.59 -4.06
CA ARG A 10 7.79 17.45 -3.61
C ARG A 10 7.27 16.01 -3.67
N PHE A 11 8.15 15.06 -3.92
CA PHE A 11 7.78 13.66 -3.89
C PHE A 11 8.04 13.14 -2.47
N ASN A 12 6.99 12.67 -1.82
CA ASN A 12 7.06 12.23 -0.43
C ASN A 12 6.98 10.72 -0.31
N GLY A 13 7.43 10.21 0.82
CA GLY A 13 7.31 8.81 1.17
C GLY A 13 7.01 8.64 2.64
N LEU A 14 6.65 7.44 3.03
CA LEU A 14 6.41 7.08 4.41
C LEU A 14 7.62 6.30 4.91
N PHE A 15 8.15 6.70 6.07
CA PHE A 15 9.40 6.13 6.58
C PHE A 15 9.22 5.64 8.00
N ALA A 16 9.98 4.61 8.39
CA ALA A 16 9.99 4.13 9.74
C ALA A 16 10.71 5.14 10.63
N SER A 17 10.06 5.55 11.72
CA SER A 17 10.67 6.45 12.71
C SER A 17 11.32 5.66 13.85
N GLN A 18 11.27 4.34 13.79
CA GLN A 18 11.90 3.43 14.73
C GLN A 18 12.06 2.08 14.04
N ASP A 19 12.83 1.18 14.63
CA ASP A 19 12.94 -0.18 14.12
C ASP A 19 11.60 -0.88 14.28
N ILE A 20 11.23 -1.65 13.25
CA ILE A 20 9.96 -2.38 13.23
C ILE A 20 10.26 -3.84 12.90
N ASP A 21 9.83 -4.76 13.76
CA ASP A 21 10.05 -6.19 13.53
C ASP A 21 9.08 -6.74 12.50
N VAL A 22 9.53 -7.76 11.79
CA VAL A 22 8.66 -8.47 10.83
C VAL A 22 7.39 -8.94 11.53
N GLY A 23 6.26 -8.78 10.84
CA GLY A 23 4.96 -9.18 11.37
C GLY A 23 4.25 -8.13 12.19
N LYS A 24 4.92 -7.03 12.52
CA LYS A 24 4.27 -5.95 13.28
C LYS A 24 3.29 -5.20 12.43
N ILE A 25 2.17 -4.79 13.05
CA ILE A 25 1.19 -3.93 12.40
C ILE A 25 1.74 -2.51 12.42
N ILE A 26 1.92 -1.95 11.23
CA ILE A 26 2.46 -0.59 11.10
C ILE A 26 1.32 0.42 11.14
N LEU A 27 0.26 0.15 10.39
CA LEU A 27 -0.91 1.04 10.31
C LEU A 27 -2.17 0.19 10.26
N VAL A 28 -3.24 0.73 10.85
CA VAL A 28 -4.60 0.23 10.61
C VAL A 28 -5.24 1.24 9.67
N LEU A 29 -5.63 0.80 8.49
CA LEU A 29 -6.15 1.70 7.48
C LEU A 29 -7.61 2.03 7.77
N LYS A 30 -7.86 3.26 8.18
CA LYS A 30 -9.19 3.77 8.44
C LYS A 30 -9.35 5.06 7.66
N GLY A 31 -10.51 5.27 7.12
CA GLY A 31 -10.76 6.48 6.33
C GLY A 31 -12.02 6.34 5.51
N ASN A 32 -12.16 7.20 4.53
CA ASN A 32 -13.32 7.17 3.65
C ASN A 32 -13.09 6.20 2.51
N TYR A 33 -14.15 5.49 2.13
CA TYR A 33 -14.11 4.57 1.00
C TYR A 33 -14.78 5.21 -0.20
N PHE A 34 -14.23 4.93 -1.37
CA PHE A 34 -14.74 5.45 -2.64
C PHE A 34 -14.89 4.30 -3.64
N ASN A 35 -15.72 4.50 -4.65
CA ASN A 35 -15.95 3.49 -5.68
C ASN A 35 -14.89 3.54 -6.79
N GLU A 36 -14.14 4.64 -6.89
CA GLU A 36 -13.14 4.84 -7.91
C GLU A 36 -11.78 5.08 -7.30
N PRO A 37 -10.70 4.64 -7.94
CA PRO A 37 -9.37 4.88 -7.41
C PRO A 37 -8.98 6.35 -7.53
N THR A 38 -8.18 6.81 -6.57
CA THR A 38 -7.53 8.11 -6.65
C THR A 38 -6.02 7.87 -6.67
N ARG A 39 -5.25 8.93 -6.85
CA ARG A 39 -3.80 8.81 -6.90
C ARG A 39 -3.21 8.22 -5.62
N THR A 40 -3.86 8.48 -4.48
CA THR A 40 -3.35 8.07 -3.18
C THR A 40 -4.20 7.03 -2.46
N SER A 41 -5.25 6.53 -3.11
CA SER A 41 -6.10 5.53 -2.49
C SER A 41 -5.49 4.13 -2.58
N ILE A 42 -5.90 3.26 -1.68
CA ILE A 42 -5.50 1.85 -1.67
C ILE A 42 -6.76 1.04 -1.90
N GLN A 43 -6.71 0.11 -2.83
CA GLN A 43 -7.88 -0.71 -3.14
C GLN A 43 -8.02 -1.85 -2.13
N ILE A 44 -9.21 -1.93 -1.52
CA ILE A 44 -9.57 -2.99 -0.60
C ILE A 44 -10.83 -3.67 -1.15
N GLY A 45 -10.65 -4.85 -1.73
CA GLY A 45 -11.75 -5.51 -2.41
C GLY A 45 -12.21 -4.70 -3.61
N SER A 46 -13.49 -4.32 -3.64
CA SER A 46 -14.04 -3.54 -4.73
C SER A 46 -14.08 -2.04 -4.44
N ARG A 47 -13.55 -1.61 -3.31
CA ARG A 47 -13.56 -0.20 -2.91
C ARG A 47 -12.15 0.32 -2.73
N HIS A 48 -12.05 1.64 -2.60
CA HIS A 48 -10.75 2.31 -2.48
C HIS A 48 -10.78 3.20 -1.25
N ILE A 49 -9.80 3.03 -0.36
CA ILE A 49 -9.73 3.78 0.89
C ILE A 49 -8.68 4.88 0.78
N GLU A 50 -9.02 6.07 1.29
CA GLU A 50 -8.06 7.15 1.45
C GLU A 50 -7.67 7.21 2.92
N HIS A 51 -6.40 6.98 3.18
CA HIS A 51 -5.82 7.05 4.51
C HIS A 51 -4.63 8.00 4.44
N TYR A 52 -4.56 8.95 5.35
CA TYR A 52 -3.56 10.00 5.26
C TYR A 52 -2.14 9.44 5.12
N GLU A 53 -1.69 8.72 6.12
CA GLU A 53 -0.32 8.19 6.09
C GLU A 53 -0.16 7.08 5.05
N GLY A 54 -1.17 6.23 4.93
CA GLY A 54 -1.13 5.14 3.96
C GLY A 54 -1.01 5.62 2.52
N GLY A 55 -1.57 6.80 2.23
CA GLY A 55 -1.49 7.37 0.89
C GLY A 55 -0.09 7.79 0.49
N TYR A 56 0.84 7.88 1.44
CA TYR A 56 2.23 8.24 1.14
C TYR A 56 3.13 7.02 0.95
N MET A 57 2.61 5.81 1.10
CA MET A 57 3.40 4.62 0.82
C MET A 57 3.63 4.49 -0.67
N ASN A 58 4.88 4.41 -1.06
CA ASN A 58 5.26 4.25 -2.45
C ASN A 58 5.32 2.79 -2.84
N HIS A 59 5.29 2.53 -4.14
CA HIS A 59 5.42 1.19 -4.67
C HIS A 59 6.86 0.72 -4.63
N HIS A 60 7.03 -0.56 -4.33
CA HIS A 60 8.30 -1.25 -4.56
C HIS A 60 7.97 -2.70 -4.92
N CYS A 61 8.69 -3.26 -5.88
CA CYS A 61 8.45 -4.65 -6.30
C CYS A 61 8.94 -5.63 -5.26
N GLU A 62 9.87 -5.20 -4.40
CA GLU A 62 10.35 -5.98 -3.25
C GLU A 62 10.11 -5.15 -2.00
N PRO A 63 8.86 -5.06 -1.54
CA PRO A 63 8.48 -4.07 -0.55
C PRO A 63 8.84 -4.46 0.88
N SER A 64 8.85 -3.44 1.76
CA SER A 64 9.09 -3.66 3.19
C SER A 64 7.82 -4.05 3.93
N ALA A 65 6.66 -3.79 3.35
CA ALA A 65 5.38 -4.04 4.01
C ALA A 65 4.37 -4.66 3.03
N GLU A 66 3.25 -5.09 3.57
CA GLU A 66 2.16 -5.63 2.76
C GLU A 66 0.83 -5.21 3.36
N ILE A 67 -0.19 -5.23 2.54
CA ILE A 67 -1.56 -4.94 2.96
C ILE A 67 -2.24 -6.27 3.26
N VAL A 68 -2.69 -6.42 4.50
CA VAL A 68 -3.41 -7.61 4.94
C VAL A 68 -4.83 -7.21 5.25
N VAL A 69 -5.79 -7.84 4.60
CA VAL A 69 -7.20 -7.56 4.85
C VAL A 69 -7.69 -8.62 5.83
N ASN A 70 -7.99 -8.18 7.05
CA ASN A 70 -8.39 -9.07 8.12
C ASN A 70 -9.88 -8.96 8.36
N SER A 71 -10.61 -10.05 8.10
CA SER A 71 -12.03 -10.11 8.36
C SER A 71 -12.22 -10.80 9.71
N ARG A 72 -12.69 -10.06 10.71
CA ARG A 72 -12.87 -10.61 12.05
C ARG A 72 -14.25 -11.23 12.18
N PRO A 73 -14.33 -12.53 12.50
CA PRO A 73 -15.64 -13.18 12.67
C PRO A 73 -16.47 -12.53 13.76
N HIS A 74 -15.82 -11.99 14.78
CA HIS A 74 -16.49 -11.38 15.92
C HIS A 74 -16.63 -9.88 15.81
N ALA A 75 -16.15 -9.29 14.72
CA ALA A 75 -16.35 -7.88 14.49
C ALA A 75 -17.78 -7.64 14.06
N ALA A 76 -18.29 -6.45 14.36
CA ALA A 76 -19.67 -6.12 14.05
C ALA A 76 -19.92 -6.25 12.54
N GLN A 77 -20.82 -7.16 12.17
CA GLN A 77 -21.41 -7.20 10.85
C GLN A 77 -20.41 -7.28 9.68
N GLY A 78 -19.38 -8.11 9.82
CA GLY A 78 -18.46 -8.30 8.71
C GLY A 78 -17.53 -7.12 8.48
N THR A 79 -17.16 -6.42 9.54
CA THR A 79 -16.21 -5.33 9.47
C THR A 79 -14.87 -5.84 8.93
N ILE A 80 -14.32 -5.14 7.94
CA ILE A 80 -13.03 -5.43 7.37
C ILE A 80 -12.03 -4.44 7.92
N GLU A 81 -10.89 -4.95 8.41
CA GLU A 81 -9.80 -4.11 8.88
C GLU A 81 -8.59 -4.31 7.99
N PRO A 82 -8.34 -3.41 7.04
CA PRO A 82 -7.10 -3.50 6.29
C PRO A 82 -5.93 -3.02 7.15
N LEU A 83 -4.87 -3.81 7.13
CA LEU A 83 -3.69 -3.54 7.95
C LEU A 83 -2.46 -3.42 7.06
N VAL A 84 -1.54 -2.54 7.45
CA VAL A 84 -0.20 -2.50 6.87
C VAL A 84 0.71 -3.24 7.84
N VAL A 85 1.33 -4.32 7.36
CA VAL A 85 2.11 -5.21 8.21
C VAL A 85 3.53 -5.28 7.68
N ALA A 86 4.52 -5.26 8.56
CA ALA A 86 5.92 -5.37 8.16
C ALA A 86 6.17 -6.76 7.58
N LYS A 87 6.69 -6.78 6.36
CA LYS A 87 6.98 -8.01 5.64
C LYS A 87 8.37 -8.54 5.94
N ARG A 88 9.22 -7.67 6.46
CA ARG A 88 10.58 -7.99 6.93
C ARG A 88 10.89 -7.05 8.09
N ASN A 89 12.04 -7.25 8.71
CA ASN A 89 12.50 -6.28 9.71
C ASN A 89 12.84 -4.98 9.00
N ILE A 90 12.33 -3.88 9.54
CA ILE A 90 12.52 -2.54 8.97
C ILE A 90 13.31 -1.72 9.96
N LYS A 91 14.38 -1.09 9.49
CA LYS A 91 15.22 -0.24 10.34
C LYS A 91 14.69 1.18 10.35
N GLU A 92 14.92 1.89 11.45
CA GLU A 92 14.63 3.31 11.51
C GLU A 92 15.22 4.02 10.30
N GLY A 93 14.44 4.86 9.66
CA GLY A 93 14.87 5.60 8.47
C GLY A 93 14.60 4.90 7.15
N GLU A 94 14.24 3.63 7.17
CA GLU A 94 13.92 2.93 5.93
C GLU A 94 12.51 3.27 5.48
N GLU A 95 12.30 3.24 4.18
CA GLU A 95 11.00 3.56 3.61
C GLU A 95 10.01 2.41 3.77
N ILE A 96 8.77 2.76 4.11
CA ILE A 96 7.65 1.81 4.16
C ILE A 96 7.01 1.78 2.78
N THR A 97 7.09 0.64 2.13
CA THR A 97 6.57 0.47 0.76
C THR A 97 5.71 -0.78 0.68
N PHE A 98 4.85 -0.83 -0.31
CA PHE A 98 4.16 -2.07 -0.62
C PHE A 98 4.07 -2.20 -2.14
N ASN A 99 3.78 -3.41 -2.60
CA ASN A 99 3.66 -3.66 -4.03
C ASN A 99 2.23 -3.33 -4.44
N TYR A 100 2.05 -2.25 -5.20
CA TYR A 100 0.72 -1.80 -5.64
C TYR A 100 -0.01 -2.89 -6.42
N GLU A 101 0.72 -3.78 -7.05
CA GLU A 101 0.12 -4.85 -7.82
C GLU A 101 -0.51 -5.94 -6.96
N THR A 102 -0.42 -5.84 -5.63
CA THR A 102 -1.09 -6.80 -4.74
C THR A 102 -2.50 -6.35 -4.38
N THR A 103 -2.81 -5.06 -4.53
CA THR A 103 -4.10 -4.52 -4.14
C THR A 103 -4.86 -3.87 -5.29
N GLU A 104 -4.17 -3.10 -6.14
CA GLU A 104 -4.82 -2.29 -7.17
C GLU A 104 -5.15 -3.09 -8.40
N GLU A 105 -6.42 -3.14 -8.77
CA GLU A 105 -6.82 -3.79 -10.01
C GLU A 105 -6.38 -2.98 -11.22
N ILE A 106 -6.67 -1.67 -11.16
CA ILE A 106 -6.24 -0.73 -12.19
C ILE A 106 -5.78 0.52 -11.47
N MET A 107 -4.58 0.98 -11.80
CA MET A 107 -4.05 2.20 -11.21
C MET A 107 -4.73 3.42 -11.79
N ALA A 108 -5.06 4.40 -10.92
CA ALA A 108 -5.60 5.68 -11.36
C ALA A 108 -4.59 6.41 -12.25
N GLU A 109 -3.32 6.32 -11.88
CA GLU A 109 -2.22 6.94 -12.64
C GLU A 109 -1.10 5.91 -12.79
N PRO A 110 -1.14 5.09 -13.85
CA PRO A 110 -0.08 4.12 -14.08
C PRO A 110 1.28 4.81 -14.24
N PHE A 111 2.33 4.11 -13.84
CA PHE A 111 3.67 4.71 -13.84
C PHE A 111 4.72 3.61 -13.99
N ASN A 112 5.93 4.01 -14.33
CA ASN A 112 7.07 3.09 -14.36
C ASN A 112 7.71 3.04 -12.98
N CYS A 113 7.89 1.84 -12.42
CA CYS A 113 8.46 1.72 -11.10
C CYS A 113 9.96 2.07 -11.15
N LYS A 114 10.44 2.68 -10.06
CA LYS A 114 11.85 3.07 -9.98
C LYS A 114 12.76 1.89 -9.71
N CYS A 115 12.21 0.82 -9.16
CA CYS A 115 13.01 -0.34 -8.78
C CYS A 115 13.38 -1.22 -9.97
N HIS A 116 12.48 -1.37 -10.96
CA HIS A 116 12.74 -2.22 -12.11
C HIS A 116 12.40 -1.56 -13.44
N GLY A 117 11.89 -0.34 -13.41
CA GLY A 117 11.58 0.39 -14.63
C GLY A 117 10.41 -0.17 -15.43
N ARG A 118 9.59 -1.04 -14.85
CA ARG A 118 8.46 -1.61 -15.58
C ARG A 118 7.17 -0.86 -15.27
N LEU A 119 6.24 -0.91 -16.19
CA LEU A 119 4.98 -0.20 -16.05
C LEU A 119 4.07 -0.86 -15.03
N ILE A 120 3.61 -0.08 -14.06
CA ILE A 120 2.71 -0.54 -13.01
C ILE A 120 1.30 -0.03 -13.35
N ILE A 121 0.41 -0.93 -13.72
CA ILE A 121 -0.97 -0.60 -14.08
C ILE A 121 -1.99 -1.29 -13.20
N GLY A 122 -1.57 -2.29 -12.44
CA GLY A 122 -2.45 -3.03 -11.55
C GLY A 122 -2.30 -4.52 -11.76
N VAL A 123 -2.40 -5.27 -10.69
CA VAL A 123 -2.13 -6.71 -10.74
C VAL A 123 -3.29 -7.49 -11.35
N LYS A 124 -4.50 -7.01 -11.08
CA LYS A 124 -5.69 -7.72 -11.52
C LYS A 124 -6.20 -7.24 -12.86
N ASP A 125 -5.42 -6.39 -13.49
CA ASP A 125 -5.71 -5.93 -14.83
C ASP A 125 -5.73 -7.13 -15.76
N GLY A 126 -6.77 -7.24 -16.57
CA GLY A 126 -6.89 -8.33 -17.53
C GLY A 126 -5.71 -8.44 -18.46
N SER A 127 -5.05 -7.34 -18.75
CA SER A 127 -3.90 -7.35 -19.64
C SER A 127 -2.77 -8.20 -19.09
N ARG A 128 -2.66 -8.31 -17.79
CA ARG A 128 -1.61 -9.14 -17.21
C ARG A 128 -1.85 -10.61 -17.47
N LYS A 129 -3.10 -10.99 -17.57
CA LYS A 129 -3.46 -12.39 -17.84
C LYS A 129 -3.35 -12.72 -19.30
N THR A 130 -3.55 -11.73 -20.14
CA THR A 130 -3.53 -11.95 -21.57
C THR A 130 -2.16 -11.81 -22.19
N VAL A 131 -1.21 -11.33 -21.43
CA VAL A 131 0.16 -11.21 -21.89
C VAL A 131 0.82 -12.57 -22.05
N ASP A 132 0.27 -13.52 -21.44
CA ASP A 132 0.78 -14.88 -21.43
C ASP A 132 0.82 -15.53 -22.81
#